data_46cf2fe6aae1ce449cbad9329e9b16c7
#
_entry.id   46cf2fe6aae1ce449cbad9329e9b16c7
#
_cell.length_a   1.000
_cell.length_b   1.000
_cell.length_c   1.000
_cell.angle_alpha   90.00
_cell.angle_beta   90.00
_cell.angle_gamma   90.00
#
_symmetry.space_group_name_H-M   'P 1'
#
loop_
_entity.id
_entity.type
_entity.pdbx_description
1 polymer ?
#
loop_
_entity_poly.entity_id
_entity_poly.type
_entity_poly.pdbx_seq_one_letter_code
_entity_poly.pdbx_strand_id
1 'polypeptide(L)'
;MPDVLIAADSSGVREEVRSVLSGLPDVTIREVDSGAAAVAAVEEQEPDLLILDFQIGNMGAIAVTLELRLEESGDRLEHVPVLVLVDRRPDVFLVRRSDAEGWLVKPLDPIRLRKAATALLAGEMYYDDSYQPQPVLARPAAEG
;
A
#
# COMPACT_ATOMS: atom_id res chain seq x y z
N MET A 1 -18.23 -0.52 8.73
CA MET A 1 -16.94 -0.77 9.39
C MET A 1 -15.90 -1.07 8.36
N PRO A 2 -14.87 -0.23 8.25
CA PRO A 2 -13.81 -0.50 7.28
C PRO A 2 -13.05 -1.77 7.64
N ASP A 3 -12.77 -2.59 6.64
CA ASP A 3 -11.99 -3.80 6.78
C ASP A 3 -10.65 -3.58 6.10
N VAL A 4 -9.57 -3.63 6.88
CA VAL A 4 -8.22 -3.41 6.36
C VAL A 4 -7.44 -4.70 6.44
N LEU A 5 -6.85 -5.11 5.32
CA LEU A 5 -5.99 -6.28 5.27
C LEU A 5 -4.54 -5.81 5.21
N ILE A 6 -3.72 -6.29 6.15
CA ILE A 6 -2.30 -5.96 6.20
C ILE A 6 -1.52 -7.18 5.73
N ALA A 7 -0.69 -7.00 4.72
CA ALA A 7 0.10 -8.09 4.14
C ALA A 7 1.58 -7.74 4.21
N ALA A 8 2.32 -8.46 5.06
CA ALA A 8 3.75 -8.31 5.20
C ALA A 8 4.29 -9.57 5.86
N ASP A 9 5.46 -10.03 5.41
CA ASP A 9 6.06 -11.22 6.03
C ASP A 9 6.71 -10.92 7.38
N SER A 10 7.07 -9.66 7.63
CA SER A 10 7.64 -9.24 8.91
C SER A 10 6.53 -9.01 9.93
N SER A 11 6.56 -9.74 11.04
CA SER A 11 5.60 -9.52 12.11
C SER A 11 5.75 -8.13 12.71
N GLY A 12 6.98 -7.58 12.71
CA GLY A 12 7.22 -6.23 13.21
C GLY A 12 6.50 -5.18 12.37
N VAL A 13 6.53 -5.34 11.05
CA VAL A 13 5.82 -4.40 10.17
C VAL A 13 4.32 -4.51 10.38
N ARG A 14 3.79 -5.74 10.45
CA ARG A 14 2.36 -5.93 10.68
C ARG A 14 1.91 -5.28 11.98
N GLU A 15 2.72 -5.46 13.03
CA GLU A 15 2.42 -4.92 14.35
C GLU A 15 2.45 -3.40 14.34
N GLU A 16 3.44 -2.82 13.68
CA GLU A 16 3.57 -1.38 13.58
C GLU A 16 2.37 -0.77 12.88
N VAL A 17 1.98 -1.36 11.75
CA VAL A 17 0.83 -0.86 10.98
C VAL A 17 -0.45 -1.02 11.77
N ARG A 18 -0.65 -2.18 12.39
CA ARG A 18 -1.85 -2.42 13.18
C ARG A 18 -1.97 -1.44 14.34
N SER A 19 -0.84 -1.15 15.00
CA SER A 19 -0.83 -0.22 16.12
C SER A 19 -1.35 1.15 15.71
N VAL A 20 -0.94 1.63 14.54
CA VAL A 20 -1.38 2.94 14.05
C VAL A 20 -2.85 2.90 13.66
N LEU A 21 -3.27 1.85 12.95
CA LEU A 21 -4.64 1.79 12.43
C LEU A 21 -5.66 1.50 13.50
N SER A 22 -5.26 0.91 14.62
CA SER A 22 -6.17 0.68 15.75
C SER A 22 -6.75 1.97 16.30
N GLY A 23 -6.14 3.11 15.98
CA GLY A 23 -6.67 4.40 16.38
C GLY A 23 -7.81 4.90 15.50
N LEU A 24 -8.09 4.24 14.37
CA LEU A 24 -9.22 4.60 13.54
C LEU A 24 -10.51 4.04 14.10
N PRO A 25 -11.63 4.77 14.01
CA PRO A 25 -12.89 4.27 14.57
C PRO A 25 -13.42 3.09 13.76
N ASP A 26 -13.90 2.09 14.48
CA ASP A 26 -14.63 0.96 13.92
C ASP A 26 -13.88 0.16 12.86
N VAL A 27 -12.55 0.20 12.86
CA VAL A 27 -11.77 -0.54 11.88
C VAL A 27 -11.67 -2.01 12.26
N THR A 28 -11.80 -2.89 11.27
CA THR A 28 -11.51 -4.32 11.41
C THR A 28 -10.19 -4.59 10.70
N ILE A 29 -9.28 -5.29 11.35
CA ILE A 29 -7.94 -5.52 10.82
C ILE A 29 -7.70 -7.01 10.68
N ARG A 30 -7.29 -7.43 9.48
CA ARG A 30 -6.83 -8.79 9.20
C ARG A 30 -5.39 -8.74 8.77
N GLU A 31 -4.65 -9.82 9.00
CA GLU A 31 -3.22 -9.86 8.67
C GLU A 31 -2.88 -11.16 7.96
N VAL A 32 -1.99 -11.06 6.97
CA VAL A 32 -1.41 -12.21 6.29
C VAL A 32 0.08 -11.97 6.14
N ASP A 33 0.83 -13.04 5.90
CA ASP A 33 2.29 -12.99 5.91
C ASP A 33 2.94 -13.32 4.56
N SER A 34 2.16 -13.42 3.50
CA SER A 34 2.71 -13.66 2.17
C SER A 34 1.82 -13.04 1.11
N GLY A 35 2.40 -12.83 -0.07
CA GLY A 35 1.64 -12.27 -1.19
C GLY A 35 0.54 -13.22 -1.66
N ALA A 36 0.84 -14.52 -1.72
CA ALA A 36 -0.17 -15.50 -2.11
C ALA A 36 -1.31 -15.53 -1.11
N ALA A 37 -1.01 -15.42 0.19
CA ALA A 37 -2.04 -15.37 1.21
C ALA A 37 -2.86 -14.09 1.11
N ALA A 38 -2.23 -12.99 0.66
CA ALA A 38 -2.96 -11.74 0.47
C ALA A 38 -4.00 -11.88 -0.63
N VAL A 39 -3.62 -12.46 -1.77
CA VAL A 39 -4.57 -12.67 -2.87
C VAL A 39 -5.72 -13.56 -2.41
N ALA A 40 -5.40 -14.67 -1.73
CA ALA A 40 -6.43 -15.59 -1.25
C ALA A 40 -7.37 -14.89 -0.27
N ALA A 41 -6.83 -14.07 0.63
CA ALA A 41 -7.65 -13.38 1.61
C ALA A 41 -8.58 -12.36 0.96
N VAL A 42 -8.10 -11.65 -0.07
CA VAL A 42 -8.92 -10.70 -0.82
C VAL A 42 -10.05 -11.43 -1.52
N GLU A 43 -9.75 -12.57 -2.14
CA GLU A 43 -10.77 -13.33 -2.86
C GLU A 43 -11.82 -13.90 -1.91
N GLU A 44 -11.41 -14.25 -0.72
CA GLU A 44 -12.34 -14.80 0.27
C GLU A 44 -13.26 -13.71 0.82
N GLN A 45 -12.70 -12.55 1.12
CA GLN A 45 -13.47 -11.41 1.62
C GLN A 45 -12.74 -10.13 1.22
N GLU A 46 -13.34 -9.37 0.33
CA GLU A 46 -12.73 -8.15 -0.20
C GLU A 46 -12.59 -7.12 0.90
N PRO A 47 -11.37 -6.64 1.15
CA PRO A 47 -11.18 -5.57 2.13
C PRO A 47 -11.52 -4.20 1.52
N ASP A 48 -11.71 -3.22 2.38
CA ASP A 48 -11.85 -1.85 1.95
C ASP A 48 -10.50 -1.21 1.65
N LEU A 49 -9.43 -1.82 2.14
CA LEU A 49 -8.07 -1.34 1.92
C LEU A 49 -7.09 -2.49 2.13
N LEU A 50 -6.16 -2.64 1.19
CA LEU A 50 -5.03 -3.57 1.33
C LEU A 50 -3.77 -2.76 1.54
N ILE A 51 -3.07 -3.01 2.65
CA ILE A 51 -1.76 -2.42 2.92
C ILE A 51 -0.73 -3.50 2.70
N LEU A 52 0.19 -3.27 1.77
CA LEU A 52 1.03 -4.30 1.20
C LEU A 52 2.49 -3.91 1.28
N ASP A 53 3.30 -4.71 1.99
CA ASP A 53 4.74 -4.46 2.08
C ASP A 53 5.39 -4.80 0.75
N PHE A 54 6.21 -3.90 0.22
CA PHE A 54 6.84 -4.09 -1.09
C PHE A 54 7.70 -5.36 -1.13
N GLN A 55 8.35 -5.67 -0.03
CA GLN A 55 9.28 -6.80 0.05
C GLN A 55 8.61 -8.09 0.51
N ILE A 56 7.29 -8.15 0.45
CA ILE A 56 6.59 -9.35 0.91
C ILE A 56 7.04 -10.57 0.09
N GLY A 57 7.30 -11.68 0.77
CA GLY A 57 7.72 -12.90 0.11
C GLY A 57 6.55 -13.66 -0.49
N ASN A 58 6.91 -14.68 -1.29
CA ASN A 58 5.93 -15.55 -1.94
C ASN A 58 4.89 -14.72 -2.69
N MET A 59 5.29 -14.22 -3.83
CA MET A 59 4.52 -13.30 -4.65
C MET A 59 4.66 -11.86 -4.14
N GLY A 60 5.52 -11.09 -4.76
CA GLY A 60 5.83 -9.73 -4.33
C GLY A 60 4.67 -8.76 -4.53
N ALA A 61 4.82 -7.58 -3.97
CA ALA A 61 3.75 -6.58 -3.94
C ALA A 61 3.26 -6.18 -5.33
N ILE A 62 4.18 -6.04 -6.28
CA ILE A 62 3.79 -5.67 -7.65
C ILE A 62 2.94 -6.77 -8.26
N ALA A 63 3.36 -8.04 -8.08
CA ALA A 63 2.62 -9.17 -8.63
C ALA A 63 1.24 -9.29 -7.99
N VAL A 64 1.13 -9.06 -6.67
CA VAL A 64 -0.16 -9.08 -5.99
C VAL A 64 -1.07 -8.01 -6.57
N THR A 65 -0.56 -6.78 -6.70
CA THR A 65 -1.36 -5.67 -7.21
C THR A 65 -1.85 -5.95 -8.63
N LEU A 66 -0.96 -6.45 -9.48
CA LEU A 66 -1.33 -6.77 -10.86
C LEU A 66 -2.37 -7.89 -10.92
N GLU A 67 -2.23 -8.89 -10.06
CA GLU A 67 -3.21 -9.97 -10.00
C GLU A 67 -4.60 -9.44 -9.61
N LEU A 68 -4.66 -8.56 -8.62
CA LEU A 68 -5.92 -7.99 -8.18
C LEU A 68 -6.54 -7.13 -9.29
N ARG A 69 -5.73 -6.35 -10.00
CA ARG A 69 -6.25 -5.53 -11.11
C ARG A 69 -6.80 -6.40 -12.24
N LEU A 70 -6.16 -7.54 -12.47
CA LEU A 70 -6.63 -8.48 -13.48
C LEU A 70 -7.99 -9.07 -13.07
N GLU A 71 -8.15 -9.44 -11.80
CA GLU A 71 -9.43 -9.95 -11.31
C GLU A 71 -10.52 -8.90 -11.37
N GLU A 72 -10.18 -7.65 -11.08
CA GLU A 72 -11.14 -6.55 -11.19
C GLU A 72 -11.58 -6.33 -12.62
N SER A 73 -10.65 -6.40 -13.56
CA SER A 73 -10.99 -6.20 -14.98
C SER A 73 -11.87 -7.32 -15.51
N GLY A 74 -11.83 -8.50 -14.89
CA GLY A 74 -12.70 -9.61 -15.27
C GLY A 74 -14.00 -9.65 -14.48
N ASP A 75 -14.29 -8.62 -13.72
CA ASP A 75 -15.49 -8.52 -12.87
C ASP A 75 -15.58 -9.65 -11.84
N ARG A 76 -14.44 -10.22 -11.46
CA ARG A 76 -14.40 -11.24 -10.43
C ARG A 76 -14.22 -10.64 -9.04
N LEU A 77 -13.71 -9.42 -8.96
CA LEU A 77 -13.54 -8.68 -7.71
C LEU A 77 -13.97 -7.25 -7.93
N GLU A 78 -14.44 -6.62 -6.86
CA GLU A 78 -14.60 -5.17 -6.86
C GLU A 78 -13.25 -4.51 -6.66
N HIS A 79 -13.18 -3.21 -6.91
CA HIS A 79 -11.91 -2.50 -6.79
C HIS A 79 -11.44 -2.45 -5.34
N VAL A 80 -10.21 -2.91 -5.11
CA VAL A 80 -9.58 -2.89 -3.79
C VAL A 80 -8.45 -1.86 -3.82
N PRO A 81 -8.57 -0.77 -3.04
CA PRO A 81 -7.47 0.19 -2.95
C PRO A 81 -6.23 -0.47 -2.32
N VAL A 82 -5.06 -0.18 -2.89
CA VAL A 82 -3.79 -0.75 -2.44
C VAL A 82 -2.84 0.35 -2.03
N LEU A 83 -2.34 0.26 -0.79
CA LEU A 83 -1.29 1.12 -0.28
C LEU A 83 -0.03 0.28 -0.12
N VAL A 84 1.04 0.65 -0.80
CA VAL A 84 2.29 -0.11 -0.78
C VAL A 84 3.30 0.56 0.13
N LEU A 85 3.93 -0.22 1.00
CA LEU A 85 5.00 0.26 1.88
C LEU A 85 6.33 -0.06 1.22
N VAL A 86 7.11 0.96 0.92
CA VAL A 86 8.30 0.85 0.07
C VAL A 86 9.55 1.02 0.93
N ASP A 87 10.52 0.12 0.79
CA ASP A 87 11.76 0.18 1.56
C ASP A 87 12.74 1.19 0.98
N ARG A 88 12.78 1.30 -0.34
CA ARG A 88 13.76 2.11 -1.02
C ARG A 88 13.07 3.04 -2.00
N ARG A 89 13.61 4.25 -2.08
CA ARG A 89 13.04 5.27 -2.96
C ARG A 89 12.95 4.85 -4.43
N PRO A 90 13.96 4.17 -5.01
CA PRO A 90 13.84 3.75 -6.41
C PRO A 90 12.65 2.83 -6.68
N ASP A 91 12.20 2.08 -5.68
CA ASP A 91 11.09 1.16 -5.85
C ASP A 91 9.75 1.88 -6.10
N VAL A 92 9.69 3.18 -5.79
CA VAL A 92 8.49 3.98 -6.05
C VAL A 92 8.10 3.94 -7.52
N PHE A 93 9.08 3.90 -8.41
CA PHE A 93 8.79 3.85 -9.85
C PHE A 93 8.02 2.59 -10.21
N LEU A 94 8.34 1.46 -9.60
CA LEU A 94 7.64 0.21 -9.86
C LEU A 94 6.22 0.26 -9.30
N VAL A 95 6.06 0.83 -8.11
CA VAL A 95 4.75 0.94 -7.49
C VAL A 95 3.83 1.83 -8.33
N ARG A 96 4.36 2.93 -8.86
CA ARG A 96 3.56 3.81 -9.70
C ARG A 96 3.02 3.10 -10.93
N ARG A 97 3.78 2.14 -11.48
CA ARG A 97 3.36 1.39 -12.66
C ARG A 97 2.34 0.32 -12.34
N SER A 98 2.18 -0.05 -11.08
CA SER A 98 1.28 -1.14 -10.70
C SER A 98 -0.15 -0.66 -10.46
N ASP A 99 -0.42 0.62 -10.61
CA ASP A 99 -1.75 1.22 -10.36
C ASP A 99 -2.20 1.10 -8.92
N ALA A 100 -1.26 1.08 -7.97
CA ALA A 100 -1.61 1.21 -6.57
C ALA A 100 -2.09 2.63 -6.29
N GLU A 101 -3.04 2.76 -5.39
CA GLU A 101 -3.61 4.06 -5.06
C GLU A 101 -2.72 4.90 -4.17
N GLY A 102 -1.71 4.30 -3.57
CA GLY A 102 -0.80 5.06 -2.75
C GLY A 102 0.45 4.30 -2.38
N TRP A 103 1.43 5.03 -1.87
CA TRP A 103 2.64 4.43 -1.33
C TRP A 103 3.18 5.29 -0.20
N LEU A 104 3.91 4.64 0.71
CA LEU A 104 4.67 5.30 1.77
C LEU A 104 6.08 4.73 1.75
N VAL A 105 7.07 5.59 1.92
CA VAL A 105 8.47 5.16 1.98
C VAL A 105 8.86 5.02 3.45
N LYS A 106 9.45 3.88 3.80
CA LYS A 106 9.89 3.63 5.17
C LYS A 106 11.09 4.52 5.52
N PRO A 107 11.29 4.86 6.78
CA PRO A 107 10.55 4.37 7.95
C PRO A 107 9.16 4.96 8.02
N LEU A 108 8.22 4.19 8.57
CA LEU A 108 6.82 4.59 8.59
C LEU A 108 6.60 5.69 9.64
N ASP A 109 5.97 6.75 9.20
CA ASP A 109 5.54 7.84 10.08
C ASP A 109 4.08 7.56 10.45
N PRO A 110 3.75 7.44 11.74
CA PRO A 110 2.38 7.13 12.15
C PRO A 110 1.35 8.12 11.61
N ILE A 111 1.70 9.40 11.54
CA ILE A 111 0.78 10.42 11.04
C ILE A 111 0.54 10.23 9.56
N ARG A 112 1.59 10.00 8.78
CA ARG A 112 1.45 9.78 7.34
C ARG A 112 0.70 8.48 7.05
N LEU A 113 0.98 7.43 7.82
CA LEU A 113 0.30 6.16 7.62
C LEU A 113 -1.20 6.31 7.87
N ARG A 114 -1.57 7.02 8.94
CA ARG A 114 -2.98 7.26 9.23
C ARG A 114 -3.64 8.08 8.13
N LYS A 115 -2.97 9.12 7.67
CA LYS A 115 -3.51 9.95 6.59
C LYS A 115 -3.68 9.16 5.30
N ALA A 116 -2.70 8.33 4.98
CA ALA A 116 -2.76 7.52 3.76
C ALA A 116 -3.91 6.53 3.83
N ALA A 117 -4.05 5.82 4.94
CA ALA A 117 -5.12 4.85 5.10
C ALA A 117 -6.49 5.54 5.03
N THR A 118 -6.64 6.67 5.69
CA THR A 118 -7.88 7.42 5.67
C THR A 118 -8.23 7.88 4.26
N ALA A 119 -7.22 8.37 3.52
CA ALA A 119 -7.45 8.83 2.16
C ALA A 119 -7.92 7.69 1.25
N LEU A 120 -7.22 6.55 1.31
CA LEU A 120 -7.59 5.43 0.45
C LEU A 120 -8.96 4.86 0.83
N LEU A 121 -9.28 4.83 2.11
CA LEU A 121 -10.61 4.39 2.54
C LEU A 121 -11.71 5.33 2.06
N ALA A 122 -11.37 6.59 1.82
CA ALA A 122 -12.31 7.56 1.28
C ALA A 122 -12.34 7.59 -0.25
N GLY A 123 -11.59 6.69 -0.90
CA GLY A 123 -11.56 6.64 -2.35
C GLY A 123 -10.57 7.61 -2.98
N GLU A 124 -9.67 8.17 -2.18
CA GLU A 124 -8.66 9.11 -2.66
C GLU A 124 -7.31 8.44 -2.74
N MET A 125 -6.42 9.03 -3.51
CA MET A 125 -5.04 8.55 -3.62
C MET A 125 -4.16 9.24 -2.58
N TYR A 126 -3.04 8.61 -2.24
CA TYR A 126 -2.06 9.19 -1.35
C TYR A 126 -0.66 8.79 -1.78
N TYR A 127 0.14 9.78 -2.11
CA TYR A 127 1.53 9.56 -2.53
C TYR A 127 2.43 10.23 -1.51
N ASP A 128 3.43 9.48 -1.02
CA ASP A 128 4.33 9.97 0.01
C ASP A 128 5.25 11.05 -0.58
N ASP A 129 4.96 12.30 -0.28
CA ASP A 129 5.74 13.41 -0.76
C ASP A 129 6.95 13.72 0.12
N SER A 130 7.20 12.93 1.14
CA SER A 130 8.49 13.00 1.84
C SER A 130 9.61 12.58 0.89
N TYR A 131 9.25 11.87 -0.18
CA TYR A 131 10.17 11.62 -1.26
C TYR A 131 9.44 11.79 -2.59
N GLN A 132 9.75 12.86 -3.27
CA GLN A 132 9.35 13.03 -4.67
C GLN A 132 10.60 13.21 -5.48
N PRO A 133 10.70 12.54 -6.64
CA PRO A 133 11.83 12.77 -7.52
C PRO A 133 11.91 14.24 -7.87
N GLN A 134 13.01 14.88 -7.54
CA GLN A 134 13.19 16.26 -7.90
C GLN A 134 13.34 16.37 -9.41
N PRO A 135 12.68 17.33 -10.03
CA PRO A 135 12.92 17.55 -11.46
C PRO A 135 14.38 17.93 -11.65
N VAL A 136 15.05 17.23 -12.53
CA VAL A 136 16.48 17.44 -12.73
C VAL A 136 16.79 18.87 -13.07
N LEU A 137 15.94 19.46 -13.87
CA LEU A 137 16.15 20.83 -14.29
C LEU A 137 15.87 21.86 -13.23
N ALA A 138 15.31 21.49 -12.14
CA ALA A 138 15.07 22.42 -11.06
C ALA A 138 16.35 22.95 -10.48
N ARG A 139 17.40 22.30 -10.79
CA ARG A 139 18.66 22.87 -10.41
C ARG A 139 19.03 23.92 -11.36
N PRO A 140 19.25 24.72 -11.25
CA PRO A 140 19.45 25.54 -12.08
C PRO A 140 20.50 25.91 -12.62
N ALA A 141 20.04 25.42 -12.94
CA ALA A 141 20.62 25.72 -13.36
C ALA A 141 21.39 26.58 -13.03
N ALA A 142 21.19 26.39 -12.75
CA ALA A 142 21.61 26.75 -12.41
C ALA A 142 22.20 27.23 -12.06
N GLU A 143 22.11 27.06 -11.87
CA GLU A 143 22.45 27.36 -11.49
C GLU A 143 23.02 27.58 -11.63
N GLY A 144 23.09 27.43 -11.88
CA GLY A 144 23.55 27.83 -12.04
C GLY A 144 23.77 27.83 -12.37
#